data_4a52da15d3ca375f5cebd0cdae7326e5
#
_entry.id   4a52da15d3ca375f5cebd0cdae7326e5
#
_cell.length_a   1.000
_cell.length_b   1.000
_cell.length_c   1.000
_cell.angle_alpha   90.00
_cell.angle_beta   90.00
_cell.angle_gamma   90.00
#
_symmetry.space_group_name_H-M   'P 1'
#
loop_
_entity.id
_entity.type
_entity.pdbx_description
1 polymer ?
#
loop_
_entity_poly.entity_id
_entity_poly.type
_entity_poly.pdbx_seq_one_letter_code
_entity_poly.pdbx_strand_id
1 'polypeptide(L)'
;MTGVHMPLAGALIAIIIAVSTAATLFWMLHPPASFVQKLAKEAESELVRMVGSILVVFSPDILSGHMLALAAKLARRQKTELLALYIIEVPYTLPPDAEMVEEERAGLDALGAAETIAINNGVDLRTEIVKARFTSQAVLDIAKREKADLIILGSFREGKYTGAPLGRAIETIAAEAKCDVLIGVEGKHGTLLVDETLTIPD
;
A
#
# COMPACT_ATOMS: atom_id res chain seq x y z
N MET A 1 32.37 37.69 -61.54
CA MET A 1 31.21 37.87 -60.65
C MET A 1 30.10 37.01 -61.21
N THR A 2 29.99 35.76 -60.78
CA THR A 2 28.96 34.84 -61.24
C THR A 2 27.75 34.97 -60.30
N GLY A 3 26.72 35.70 -60.75
CA GLY A 3 25.46 35.80 -60.05
C GLY A 3 24.73 34.42 -60.06
N VAL A 4 24.62 33.79 -58.90
CA VAL A 4 23.82 32.59 -58.72
C VAL A 4 22.36 32.98 -58.80
N HIS A 5 21.76 32.85 -60.00
CA HIS A 5 20.31 32.90 -60.17
C HIS A 5 19.70 31.63 -59.57
N MET A 6 19.38 31.65 -58.26
CA MET A 6 18.54 30.60 -57.68
C MET A 6 17.16 30.69 -58.36
N PRO A 7 16.71 29.60 -59.04
CA PRO A 7 15.35 29.60 -59.56
C PRO A 7 14.37 29.72 -58.36
N LEU A 8 13.40 30.62 -58.48
CA LEU A 8 12.38 30.95 -57.48
C LEU A 8 11.75 29.65 -56.88
N ALA A 9 11.61 28.63 -57.72
CA ALA A 9 11.13 27.30 -57.30
C ALA A 9 12.07 26.60 -56.29
N GLY A 10 13.40 26.72 -56.47
CA GLY A 10 14.36 26.08 -55.52
C GLY A 10 14.35 26.76 -54.12
N ALA A 11 14.17 28.10 -54.11
CA ALA A 11 14.05 28.83 -52.85
C ALA A 11 12.77 28.46 -52.08
N LEU A 12 11.65 28.29 -52.80
CA LEU A 12 10.39 27.85 -52.16
C LEU A 12 10.50 26.44 -51.59
N ILE A 13 11.11 25.49 -52.29
CA ILE A 13 11.30 24.12 -51.79
C ILE A 13 12.20 24.14 -50.56
N ALA A 14 13.29 24.90 -50.55
CA ALA A 14 14.20 25.02 -49.42
C ALA A 14 13.48 25.58 -48.16
N ILE A 15 12.62 26.58 -48.31
CA ILE A 15 11.82 27.16 -47.24
C ILE A 15 10.82 26.12 -46.68
N ILE A 16 10.13 25.37 -47.53
CA ILE A 16 9.17 24.36 -47.11
C ILE A 16 9.87 23.27 -46.29
N ILE A 17 11.03 22.79 -46.75
CA ILE A 17 11.83 21.79 -46.00
C ILE A 17 12.30 22.36 -44.68
N ALA A 18 12.81 23.58 -44.62
CA ALA A 18 13.27 24.19 -43.39
C ALA A 18 12.13 24.40 -42.38
N VAL A 19 10.96 24.84 -42.82
CA VAL A 19 9.79 24.99 -41.95
C VAL A 19 9.26 23.66 -41.47
N SER A 20 9.21 22.64 -42.34
CA SER A 20 8.79 21.28 -41.96
C SER A 20 9.74 20.66 -40.91
N THR A 21 11.04 20.75 -41.11
CA THR A 21 12.04 20.24 -40.15
C THR A 21 12.01 21.05 -38.84
N ALA A 22 11.85 22.35 -38.86
CA ALA A 22 11.70 23.17 -37.69
C ALA A 22 10.41 22.82 -36.90
N ALA A 23 9.29 22.61 -37.61
CA ALA A 23 8.02 22.23 -36.99
C ALA A 23 8.09 20.83 -36.34
N THR A 24 8.72 19.85 -37.00
CA THR A 24 8.89 18.51 -36.41
C THR A 24 9.81 18.51 -35.21
N LEU A 25 10.91 19.27 -35.26
CA LEU A 25 11.80 19.43 -34.11
C LEU A 25 11.11 20.16 -32.94
N PHE A 26 10.36 21.20 -33.23
CA PHE A 26 9.58 21.92 -32.22
C PHE A 26 8.56 21.00 -31.54
N TRP A 27 7.85 20.19 -32.31
CA TRP A 27 6.88 19.22 -31.78
C TRP A 27 7.54 18.11 -30.96
N MET A 28 8.73 17.67 -31.35
CA MET A 28 9.50 16.65 -30.64
C MET A 28 10.11 17.18 -29.33
N LEU A 29 10.54 18.47 -29.30
CA LEU A 29 11.07 19.09 -28.08
C LEU A 29 9.97 19.57 -27.12
N HIS A 30 8.75 19.80 -27.63
CA HIS A 30 7.61 20.25 -26.83
C HIS A 30 6.48 19.22 -26.92
N PRO A 31 6.65 18.01 -26.36
CA PRO A 31 5.55 17.05 -26.32
C PRO A 31 4.38 17.69 -25.57
N PRO A 32 3.14 17.51 -26.05
CA PRO A 32 1.98 18.10 -25.41
C PRO A 32 1.92 17.61 -23.96
N ALA A 33 2.15 18.52 -23.03
CA ALA A 33 2.17 18.27 -21.59
C ALA A 33 0.85 17.68 -21.07
N SER A 34 -0.19 17.65 -21.90
CA SER A 34 -1.53 17.18 -21.57
C SER A 34 -1.62 15.69 -21.27
N PHE A 35 -0.78 14.84 -21.86
CA PHE A 35 -0.89 13.37 -21.65
C PHE A 35 -0.28 12.93 -20.31
N VAL A 36 0.91 13.42 -20.00
CA VAL A 36 1.59 13.10 -18.72
C VAL A 36 0.84 13.76 -17.54
N GLN A 37 0.37 14.99 -17.73
CA GLN A 37 -0.44 15.67 -16.70
C GLN A 37 -1.83 15.06 -16.54
N LYS A 38 -2.46 14.55 -17.60
CA LYS A 38 -3.72 13.81 -17.49
C LYS A 38 -3.52 12.49 -16.76
N LEU A 39 -2.51 11.70 -17.13
CA LEU A 39 -2.17 10.45 -16.45
C LEU A 39 -1.82 10.68 -14.97
N ALA A 40 -1.02 11.69 -14.66
CA ALA A 40 -0.69 12.04 -13.29
C ALA A 40 -1.93 12.49 -12.50
N LYS A 41 -2.79 13.30 -13.11
CA LYS A 41 -4.02 13.81 -12.50
C LYS A 41 -5.10 12.74 -12.38
N GLU A 42 -5.20 11.81 -13.34
CA GLU A 42 -6.06 10.64 -13.26
C GLU A 42 -5.58 9.68 -12.17
N ALA A 43 -4.29 9.34 -12.14
CA ALA A 43 -3.70 8.53 -11.08
C ALA A 43 -3.85 9.17 -9.68
N GLU A 44 -3.64 10.49 -9.58
CA GLU A 44 -3.83 11.22 -8.32
C GLU A 44 -5.31 11.31 -7.92
N SER A 45 -6.22 11.48 -8.88
CA SER A 45 -7.66 11.52 -8.62
C SER A 45 -8.26 10.14 -8.31
N GLU A 46 -7.73 9.08 -8.89
CA GLU A 46 -8.09 7.70 -8.54
C GLU A 46 -7.58 7.35 -7.14
N LEU A 47 -6.35 7.67 -6.80
CA LEU A 47 -5.81 7.48 -5.44
C LEU A 47 -6.62 8.26 -4.39
N VAL A 48 -7.09 9.46 -4.69
CA VAL A 48 -7.91 10.27 -3.77
C VAL A 48 -9.35 9.74 -3.69
N ARG A 49 -9.86 9.09 -4.71
CA ARG A 49 -11.21 8.49 -4.74
C ARG A 49 -11.28 7.12 -4.04
N MET A 50 -10.14 6.44 -3.91
CA MET A 50 -10.10 5.01 -3.56
C MET A 50 -10.17 4.70 -2.08
N VAL A 51 -10.09 5.66 -1.18
CA VAL A 51 -9.95 5.28 0.23
C VAL A 51 -10.96 6.00 1.12
N GLY A 52 -12.18 5.50 1.14
CA GLY A 52 -13.22 5.92 2.10
C GLY A 52 -13.11 5.20 3.45
N SER A 53 -12.57 3.97 3.49
CA SER A 53 -12.40 3.19 4.71
C SER A 53 -11.19 2.25 4.59
N ILE A 54 -10.31 2.28 5.58
CA ILE A 54 -9.10 1.46 5.64
C ILE A 54 -9.26 0.40 6.74
N LEU A 55 -9.05 -0.86 6.37
CA LEU A 55 -9.04 -2.00 7.28
C LEU A 55 -7.60 -2.49 7.47
N VAL A 56 -7.07 -2.45 8.69
CA VAL A 56 -5.78 -3.05 9.05
C VAL A 56 -6.01 -4.33 9.82
N VAL A 57 -5.42 -5.42 9.37
CA VAL A 57 -5.65 -6.75 9.93
C VAL A 57 -4.48 -7.21 10.76
N PHE A 58 -4.79 -7.69 11.96
CA PHE A 58 -3.87 -8.35 12.88
C PHE A 58 -4.34 -9.77 13.16
N SER A 59 -3.42 -10.67 13.30
CA SER A 59 -3.64 -12.03 13.82
C SER A 59 -2.34 -12.57 14.41
N PRO A 60 -2.36 -13.71 15.10
CA PRO A 60 -1.12 -14.33 15.58
C PRO A 60 -0.07 -14.57 14.49
N ASP A 61 -0.52 -14.70 13.25
CA ASP A 61 0.32 -14.97 12.07
C ASP A 61 0.57 -13.73 11.20
N ILE A 62 -0.19 -12.64 11.37
CA ILE A 62 -0.09 -11.41 10.56
C ILE A 62 0.37 -10.26 11.44
N LEU A 63 1.62 -9.83 11.23
CA LEU A 63 2.26 -8.76 11.99
C LEU A 63 2.12 -7.42 11.26
N SER A 64 1.10 -6.65 11.59
CA SER A 64 0.79 -5.40 10.88
C SER A 64 1.27 -4.13 11.59
N GLY A 65 2.06 -4.22 12.65
CA GLY A 65 2.45 -3.06 13.45
C GLY A 65 3.13 -1.93 12.66
N HIS A 66 4.09 -2.26 11.80
CA HIS A 66 4.76 -1.27 10.94
C HIS A 66 3.83 -0.74 9.83
N MET A 67 2.92 -1.56 9.34
CA MET A 67 1.94 -1.18 8.32
C MET A 67 0.86 -0.25 8.89
N LEU A 68 0.57 -0.36 10.19
CA LEU A 68 -0.37 0.53 10.85
C LEU A 68 0.10 2.00 10.84
N ALA A 69 1.38 2.26 11.04
CA ALA A 69 1.92 3.61 10.95
C ALA A 69 1.76 4.20 9.53
N LEU A 70 1.90 3.36 8.51
CA LEU A 70 1.63 3.74 7.11
C LEU A 70 0.13 4.00 6.91
N ALA A 71 -0.72 3.09 7.39
CA ALA A 71 -2.18 3.20 7.33
C ALA A 71 -2.67 4.50 8.01
N ALA A 72 -2.15 4.81 9.19
CA ALA A 72 -2.49 6.03 9.91
C ALA A 72 -2.09 7.30 9.14
N LYS A 73 -0.89 7.32 8.54
CA LYS A 73 -0.49 8.45 7.67
C LYS A 73 -1.40 8.59 6.44
N LEU A 74 -1.81 7.48 5.85
CA LEU A 74 -2.71 7.47 4.71
C LEU A 74 -4.10 7.95 5.13
N ALA A 75 -4.68 7.40 6.20
CA ALA A 75 -5.97 7.78 6.74
C ALA A 75 -6.02 9.28 7.07
N ARG A 76 -4.98 9.81 7.71
CA ARG A 76 -4.86 11.23 8.02
C ARG A 76 -4.86 12.12 6.76
N ARG A 77 -4.12 11.72 5.70
CA ARG A 77 -4.09 12.48 4.44
C ARG A 77 -5.45 12.48 3.74
N GLN A 78 -6.15 11.38 3.81
CA GLN A 78 -7.42 11.17 3.12
C GLN A 78 -8.63 11.57 3.97
N LYS A 79 -8.43 11.86 5.26
CA LYS A 79 -9.49 12.14 6.24
C LYS A 79 -10.52 11.00 6.31
N THR A 80 -10.02 9.77 6.31
CA THR A 80 -10.84 8.56 6.29
C THR A 80 -10.75 7.80 7.61
N GLU A 81 -11.75 6.97 7.86
CA GLU A 81 -11.78 6.10 9.05
C GLU A 81 -10.76 4.97 8.93
N LEU A 82 -10.18 4.61 10.06
CA LEU A 82 -9.25 3.49 10.20
C LEU A 82 -9.86 2.45 11.14
N LEU A 83 -10.01 1.22 10.67
CA LEU A 83 -10.44 0.09 11.48
C LEU A 83 -9.27 -0.88 11.68
N ALA A 84 -8.90 -1.15 12.92
CA ALA A 84 -7.95 -2.21 13.26
C ALA A 84 -8.72 -3.45 13.71
N LEU A 85 -8.52 -4.54 13.00
CA LEU A 85 -9.19 -5.81 13.22
C LEU A 85 -8.20 -6.84 13.74
N TYR A 86 -8.47 -7.43 14.89
CA TYR A 86 -7.71 -8.58 15.38
C TYR A 86 -8.53 -9.86 15.24
N ILE A 87 -8.00 -10.85 14.51
CA ILE A 87 -8.67 -12.13 14.29
C ILE A 87 -8.04 -13.20 15.20
N ILE A 88 -8.90 -13.84 15.98
CA ILE A 88 -8.56 -15.03 16.76
C ILE A 88 -9.06 -16.25 16.01
N GLU A 89 -8.14 -17.07 15.52
CA GLU A 89 -8.50 -18.31 14.83
C GLU A 89 -8.82 -19.41 15.86
N VAL A 90 -10.10 -19.84 15.88
CA VAL A 90 -10.58 -20.88 16.78
C VAL A 90 -10.37 -22.26 16.14
N PRO A 91 -9.56 -23.16 16.76
CA PRO A 91 -9.38 -24.52 16.26
C PRO A 91 -10.69 -25.29 16.16
N TYR A 92 -10.78 -26.23 15.22
CA TYR A 92 -11.97 -27.09 15.07
C TYR A 92 -12.27 -27.98 16.25
N THR A 93 -11.28 -28.22 17.09
CA THR A 93 -11.40 -29.01 18.34
C THR A 93 -12.18 -28.29 19.45
N LEU A 94 -12.35 -26.97 19.32
CA LEU A 94 -13.05 -26.14 20.29
C LEU A 94 -14.38 -25.63 19.71
N PRO A 95 -15.38 -25.32 20.54
CA PRO A 95 -16.59 -24.65 20.09
C PRO A 95 -16.26 -23.23 19.56
N PRO A 96 -17.08 -22.66 18.64
CA PRO A 96 -16.80 -21.35 18.04
C PRO A 96 -16.72 -20.19 19.05
N ASP A 97 -17.43 -20.34 20.17
CA ASP A 97 -17.54 -19.39 21.29
C ASP A 97 -16.61 -19.69 22.43
N ALA A 98 -15.64 -20.61 22.24
CA ALA A 98 -14.68 -20.98 23.27
C ALA A 98 -13.97 -19.74 23.84
N GLU A 99 -13.77 -19.74 25.14
CA GLU A 99 -12.93 -18.74 25.80
C GLU A 99 -11.46 -19.00 25.43
N MET A 100 -10.83 -18.00 24.84
CA MET A 100 -9.43 -18.03 24.40
C MET A 100 -8.69 -16.85 25.05
N VAL A 101 -8.52 -16.95 26.37
CA VAL A 101 -8.06 -15.85 27.22
C VAL A 101 -6.70 -15.30 26.81
N GLU A 102 -5.76 -16.16 26.45
CA GLU A 102 -4.41 -15.75 26.04
C GLU A 102 -4.44 -15.04 24.70
N GLU A 103 -5.22 -15.55 23.73
CA GLU A 103 -5.36 -14.95 22.41
C GLU A 103 -6.15 -13.65 22.47
N GLU A 104 -7.17 -13.57 23.32
CA GLU A 104 -7.92 -12.33 23.57
C GLU A 104 -7.03 -11.26 24.18
N ARG A 105 -6.20 -11.65 25.17
CA ARG A 105 -5.23 -10.73 25.76
C ARG A 105 -4.21 -10.24 24.74
N ALA A 106 -3.65 -11.12 23.93
CA ALA A 106 -2.73 -10.74 22.86
C ALA A 106 -3.39 -9.80 21.86
N GLY A 107 -4.68 -10.02 21.57
CA GLY A 107 -5.48 -9.14 20.72
C GLY A 107 -5.64 -7.75 21.33
N LEU A 108 -5.99 -7.68 22.61
CA LEU A 108 -6.12 -6.40 23.33
C LEU A 108 -4.79 -5.64 23.39
N ASP A 109 -3.68 -6.32 23.63
CA ASP A 109 -2.36 -5.72 23.67
C ASP A 109 -1.96 -5.17 22.28
N ALA A 110 -2.23 -5.95 21.21
CA ALA A 110 -1.97 -5.52 19.83
C ALA A 110 -2.81 -4.30 19.43
N LEU A 111 -4.10 -4.30 19.78
CA LEU A 111 -5.00 -3.18 19.48
C LEU A 111 -4.68 -1.95 20.33
N GLY A 112 -4.28 -2.11 21.59
CA GLY A 112 -3.82 -0.99 22.43
C GLY A 112 -2.55 -0.33 21.88
N ALA A 113 -1.61 -1.11 21.35
CA ALA A 113 -0.46 -0.58 20.63
C ALA A 113 -0.90 0.16 19.33
N ALA A 114 -1.91 -0.39 18.64
CA ALA A 114 -2.49 0.24 17.46
C ALA A 114 -3.13 1.60 17.78
N GLU A 115 -3.89 1.69 18.86
CA GLU A 115 -4.49 2.94 19.32
C GLU A 115 -3.43 4.00 19.65
N THR A 116 -2.35 3.60 20.31
CA THR A 116 -1.24 4.49 20.60
C THR A 116 -0.61 5.07 19.32
N ILE A 117 -0.43 4.24 18.28
CA ILE A 117 0.11 4.68 16.99
C ILE A 117 -0.88 5.63 16.30
N ALA A 118 -2.17 5.34 16.33
CA ALA A 118 -3.22 6.17 15.74
C ALA A 118 -3.29 7.55 16.41
N ILE A 119 -3.31 7.60 17.74
CA ILE A 119 -3.29 8.84 18.53
C ILE A 119 -2.07 9.70 18.20
N ASN A 120 -0.88 9.09 18.15
CA ASN A 120 0.37 9.78 17.79
C ASN A 120 0.36 10.36 16.37
N ASN A 121 -0.45 9.80 15.48
CA ASN A 121 -0.63 10.28 14.11
C ASN A 121 -1.86 11.19 13.95
N GLY A 122 -2.67 11.41 15.00
CA GLY A 122 -3.87 12.24 14.97
C GLY A 122 -4.97 11.66 14.08
N VAL A 123 -5.21 10.35 14.18
CA VAL A 123 -6.20 9.59 13.40
C VAL A 123 -7.16 8.90 14.37
N ASP A 124 -8.45 8.94 14.05
CA ASP A 124 -9.44 8.16 14.76
C ASP A 124 -9.35 6.70 14.33
N LEU A 125 -9.22 5.80 15.31
CA LEU A 125 -9.12 4.37 15.12
C LEU A 125 -10.30 3.68 15.78
N ARG A 126 -11.01 2.84 15.03
CA ARG A 126 -11.93 1.85 15.60
C ARG A 126 -11.19 0.51 15.72
N THR A 127 -11.46 -0.22 16.79
CA THR A 127 -10.85 -1.52 17.04
C THR A 127 -11.93 -2.59 17.19
N GLU A 128 -11.67 -3.79 16.65
CA GLU A 128 -12.57 -4.93 16.74
C GLU A 128 -11.78 -6.23 16.91
N ILE A 129 -12.21 -7.10 17.84
CA ILE A 129 -11.69 -8.47 17.97
C ILE A 129 -12.76 -9.43 17.50
N VAL A 130 -12.41 -10.34 16.61
CA VAL A 130 -13.33 -11.32 16.04
C VAL A 130 -12.75 -12.73 16.17
N LYS A 131 -13.56 -13.65 16.69
CA LYS A 131 -13.27 -15.10 16.66
C LYS A 131 -13.80 -15.71 15.39
N ALA A 132 -12.97 -16.45 14.67
CA ALA A 132 -13.37 -17.10 13.43
C ALA A 132 -12.63 -18.43 13.23
N ARG A 133 -13.16 -19.29 12.36
CA ARG A 133 -12.51 -20.53 11.96
C ARG A 133 -11.40 -20.31 10.95
N PHE A 134 -11.59 -19.31 10.09
CA PHE A 134 -10.68 -18.94 9.03
C PHE A 134 -10.44 -17.44 9.04
N THR A 135 -9.21 -17.04 9.26
CA THR A 135 -8.81 -15.64 9.24
C THR A 135 -9.20 -14.96 7.93
N SER A 136 -8.94 -15.60 6.78
CA SER A 136 -9.24 -15.02 5.48
C SER A 136 -10.72 -14.70 5.28
N GLN A 137 -11.61 -15.66 5.62
CA GLN A 137 -13.05 -15.48 5.47
C GLN A 137 -13.58 -14.35 6.37
N ALA A 138 -13.13 -14.30 7.63
CA ALA A 138 -13.53 -13.26 8.56
C ALA A 138 -13.13 -11.87 8.07
N VAL A 139 -11.90 -11.72 7.55
CA VAL A 139 -11.42 -10.45 6.99
C VAL A 139 -12.28 -10.03 5.80
N LEU A 140 -12.58 -10.94 4.86
CA LEU A 140 -13.39 -10.65 3.68
C LEU A 140 -14.83 -10.25 4.05
N ASP A 141 -15.44 -10.93 5.02
CA ASP A 141 -16.80 -10.64 5.48
C ASP A 141 -16.87 -9.26 6.18
N ILE A 142 -15.85 -8.93 7.00
CA ILE A 142 -15.76 -7.64 7.67
C ILE A 142 -15.46 -6.53 6.67
N ALA A 143 -14.52 -6.73 5.75
CA ALA A 143 -14.24 -5.77 4.69
C ALA A 143 -15.50 -5.42 3.87
N LYS A 144 -16.32 -6.44 3.58
CA LYS A 144 -17.62 -6.24 2.91
C LYS A 144 -18.64 -5.52 3.80
N ARG A 145 -18.73 -5.87 5.09
CA ARG A 145 -19.64 -5.25 6.06
C ARG A 145 -19.32 -3.76 6.26
N GLU A 146 -18.05 -3.45 6.43
CA GLU A 146 -17.54 -2.10 6.65
C GLU A 146 -17.34 -1.30 5.34
N LYS A 147 -17.56 -1.94 4.19
CA LYS A 147 -17.32 -1.36 2.85
C LYS A 147 -15.90 -0.80 2.74
N ALA A 148 -14.93 -1.60 3.20
CA ALA A 148 -13.53 -1.20 3.14
C ALA A 148 -13.09 -1.04 1.68
N ASP A 149 -12.44 0.07 1.39
CA ASP A 149 -11.84 0.33 0.07
C ASP A 149 -10.39 -0.17 0.00
N LEU A 150 -9.75 -0.31 1.17
CA LEU A 150 -8.38 -0.78 1.28
C LEU A 150 -8.22 -1.71 2.48
N ILE A 151 -7.68 -2.90 2.22
CA ILE A 151 -7.23 -3.83 3.27
C ILE A 151 -5.71 -3.74 3.35
N ILE A 152 -5.18 -3.54 4.55
CA ILE A 152 -3.74 -3.51 4.81
C ILE A 152 -3.37 -4.72 5.66
N LEU A 153 -2.45 -5.51 5.15
CA LEU A 153 -1.91 -6.70 5.78
C LEU A 153 -0.40 -6.52 6.02
N GLY A 154 0.07 -6.92 7.18
CA GLY A 154 1.49 -7.02 7.46
C GLY A 154 2.10 -8.32 6.94
N SER A 155 3.41 -8.46 7.10
CA SER A 155 4.09 -9.72 6.84
C SER A 155 3.70 -10.78 7.86
N PHE A 156 3.74 -12.05 7.44
CA PHE A 156 3.58 -13.16 8.36
C PHE A 156 4.88 -13.43 9.14
N ARG A 157 4.74 -14.13 10.26
CA ARG A 157 5.90 -14.54 11.08
C ARG A 157 6.72 -15.60 10.32
N GLU A 158 8.00 -15.31 10.03
CA GLU A 158 8.92 -16.25 9.36
C GLU A 158 8.95 -17.63 10.05
N GLY A 159 8.97 -18.68 9.25
CA GLY A 159 9.24 -20.06 9.71
C GLY A 159 8.02 -20.97 9.90
N LYS A 160 6.80 -20.46 9.80
CA LYS A 160 5.58 -21.25 10.07
C LYS A 160 4.99 -21.96 8.84
N TYR A 161 5.34 -21.54 7.62
CA TYR A 161 4.75 -22.07 6.40
C TYR A 161 5.79 -22.41 5.33
N THR A 162 5.90 -23.69 5.02
CA THR A 162 6.59 -24.18 3.83
C THR A 162 5.59 -24.22 2.68
N GLY A 163 5.80 -23.43 1.63
CA GLY A 163 5.02 -23.51 0.39
C GLY A 163 4.03 -22.36 0.12
N ALA A 164 3.85 -21.42 1.06
CA ALA A 164 3.08 -20.20 0.81
C ALA A 164 3.92 -19.00 1.28
N PRO A 165 4.59 -18.28 0.37
CA PRO A 165 5.56 -17.22 0.72
C PRO A 165 4.97 -16.08 1.54
N LEU A 166 3.68 -15.81 1.40
CA LEU A 166 2.97 -14.75 2.13
C LEU A 166 2.05 -15.31 3.23
N GLY A 167 1.94 -16.63 3.35
CA GLY A 167 0.97 -17.28 4.21
C GLY A 167 -0.40 -17.45 3.54
N ARG A 168 -1.03 -18.60 3.78
CA ARG A 168 -2.27 -19.00 3.10
C ARG A 168 -3.42 -18.01 3.30
N ALA A 169 -3.55 -17.42 4.49
CA ALA A 169 -4.59 -16.44 4.76
C ALA A 169 -4.44 -15.17 3.92
N ILE A 170 -3.21 -14.63 3.83
CA ILE A 170 -2.90 -13.43 3.05
C ILE A 170 -3.15 -13.68 1.55
N GLU A 171 -2.71 -14.82 1.03
CA GLU A 171 -2.90 -15.18 -0.38
C GLU A 171 -4.38 -15.31 -0.73
N THR A 172 -5.20 -15.92 0.16
CA THR A 172 -6.65 -16.02 -0.04
C THR A 172 -7.31 -14.66 -0.01
N ILE A 173 -6.95 -13.79 0.95
CA ILE A 173 -7.50 -12.43 1.02
C ILE A 173 -7.15 -11.66 -0.26
N ALA A 174 -5.90 -11.72 -0.72
CA ALA A 174 -5.47 -11.02 -1.92
C ALA A 174 -6.17 -11.51 -3.19
N ALA A 175 -6.52 -12.81 -3.26
CA ALA A 175 -7.21 -13.39 -4.41
C ALA A 175 -8.72 -13.09 -4.43
N GLU A 176 -9.38 -12.98 -3.28
CA GLU A 176 -10.84 -12.92 -3.15
C GLU A 176 -11.37 -11.53 -2.74
N ALA A 177 -10.51 -10.62 -2.31
CA ALA A 177 -10.91 -9.27 -1.94
C ALA A 177 -11.55 -8.52 -3.12
N LYS A 178 -12.61 -7.75 -2.84
CA LYS A 178 -13.29 -6.89 -3.82
C LYS A 178 -12.84 -5.44 -3.74
N CYS A 179 -11.85 -5.17 -2.93
CA CYS A 179 -11.20 -3.88 -2.72
C CYS A 179 -9.69 -4.04 -2.85
N ASP A 180 -8.97 -2.94 -2.82
CA ASP A 180 -7.52 -2.96 -2.89
C ASP A 180 -6.89 -3.65 -1.67
N VAL A 181 -5.80 -4.39 -1.90
CA VAL A 181 -5.06 -5.07 -0.84
C VAL A 181 -3.60 -4.63 -0.87
N LEU A 182 -3.15 -4.06 0.23
CA LEU A 182 -1.76 -3.68 0.42
C LEU A 182 -1.08 -4.65 1.39
N ILE A 183 -0.06 -5.35 0.91
CA ILE A 183 0.70 -6.31 1.69
C ILE A 183 2.08 -5.73 1.98
N GLY A 184 2.38 -5.48 3.26
CA GLY A 184 3.68 -5.03 3.70
C GLY A 184 4.58 -6.21 4.05
N VAL A 185 5.62 -6.44 3.27
CA VAL A 185 6.64 -7.43 3.59
C VAL A 185 7.81 -6.73 4.28
N GLU A 186 8.10 -7.14 5.49
CA GLU A 186 9.25 -6.61 6.24
C GLU A 186 10.54 -7.10 5.57
N GLY A 187 11.30 -6.16 5.00
CA GLY A 187 12.62 -6.45 4.44
C GLY A 187 13.57 -6.84 5.59
N LYS A 188 14.41 -7.84 5.36
CA LYS A 188 15.56 -8.12 6.23
C LYS A 188 16.52 -6.92 6.13
N HIS A 189 16.25 -5.86 6.86
CA HIS A 189 17.27 -4.88 7.15
C HIS A 189 18.25 -5.60 8.06
N GLY A 190 19.40 -5.95 7.51
CA GLY A 190 20.49 -6.45 8.32
C GLY A 190 20.65 -5.46 9.48
N THR A 191 20.49 -5.95 10.69
CA THR A 191 20.85 -5.22 11.89
C THR A 191 22.25 -4.71 11.61
N LEU A 192 22.43 -3.41 11.41
CA LEU A 192 23.73 -2.81 11.52
C LEU A 192 24.11 -3.11 12.97
N LEU A 193 24.91 -4.15 13.14
CA LEU A 193 25.61 -4.40 14.38
C LEU A 193 26.45 -3.16 14.60
N VAL A 194 25.92 -2.22 15.36
CA VAL A 194 26.73 -1.25 16.06
C VAL A 194 27.55 -2.11 17.01
N ASP A 195 28.76 -2.40 16.59
CA ASP A 195 29.76 -3.09 17.38
C ASP A 195 30.04 -2.20 18.59
N GLU A 196 29.38 -2.51 19.70
CA GLU A 196 29.51 -1.82 20.99
C GLU A 196 30.77 -2.32 21.72
N THR A 197 31.87 -2.47 20.97
CA THR A 197 33.20 -2.75 21.54
C THR A 197 34.15 -1.56 21.35
N LEU A 198 33.71 -0.38 21.77
CA LEU A 198 34.64 0.65 22.19
C LEU A 198 34.86 0.59 23.71
N THR A 199 35.53 -0.45 24.15
CA THR A 199 36.23 -0.44 25.43
C THR A 199 37.34 0.62 25.34
N ILE A 200 37.13 1.70 26.03
CA ILE A 200 38.19 2.70 26.31
C ILE A 200 39.13 2.02 27.32
N PRO A 201 40.41 1.82 27.01
CA PRO A 201 41.39 1.42 28.03
C PRO A 201 41.77 2.63 28.87
N ASP A 202 41.84 2.41 30.18
CA ASP A 202 42.39 3.32 31.22
C ASP A 202 43.83 3.81 30.93
#